data_051d9f1516d6352f93f8c458dab240ad
#
_entry.id   051d9f1516d6352f93f8c458dab240ad
#
_cell.length_a   1.000
_cell.length_b   1.000
_cell.length_c   1.000
_cell.angle_alpha   90.00
_cell.angle_beta   90.00
_cell.angle_gamma   90.00
#
_symmetry.space_group_name_H-M   'P 1'
#
loop_
_entity.id
_entity.type
_entity.pdbx_description
1 polymer ?
#
loop_
_entity_poly.entity_id
_entity_poly.type
_entity_poly.pdbx_seq_one_letter_code
_entity_poly.pdbx_strand_id
1 'polypeptide(L)'
;MLVDLFIQMKVSPKKYLGQHFLVDESIAYKIVDAFSLQPDEKVLEIGPGTGILTKILLDRFGDKLIMIDIDSESTAYLKKKFPKYDQNIIQGDFLSMDLTTLHDGAVGIIGNFPYNISSQIFFRILENRDKVHFIVGMVQKEVGERISAGPGSKTYGILSVLLSVYYEIDYLFTVEPEVFDPPPKVRSSVLQLKRNNTIKLPCDEAFFTRIVKLGFQNRRKTLRNALKSLNLPEEIRKLDILGKRAEQLSVEDFTELTGKIESVWKN
;
A
#
# COMPACT_ATOMS: atom_id res chain seq x y z
N MET A 1 3.64 -9.38 -43.49
CA MET A 1 2.17 -9.38 -43.36
C MET A 1 1.67 -9.86 -41.98
N LEU A 2 2.46 -10.46 -41.12
CA LEU A 2 2.09 -10.75 -39.71
C LEU A 2 2.65 -9.74 -38.70
N VAL A 3 3.66 -8.95 -39.07
CA VAL A 3 4.32 -7.95 -38.20
C VAL A 3 3.46 -6.67 -38.09
N ASP A 4 2.66 -6.34 -39.08
CA ASP A 4 1.85 -5.11 -39.12
C ASP A 4 0.53 -5.19 -38.29
N LEU A 5 0.08 -6.40 -37.90
CA LEU A 5 -1.11 -6.57 -37.06
C LEU A 5 -0.83 -6.30 -35.59
N PHE A 6 0.45 -6.27 -35.16
CA PHE A 6 0.86 -5.98 -33.78
C PHE A 6 0.88 -4.48 -33.42
N ILE A 7 0.78 -3.60 -34.41
CA ILE A 7 0.96 -2.14 -34.25
C ILE A 7 -0.32 -1.43 -33.72
N GLN A 8 -1.46 -2.08 -33.56
CA GLN A 8 -2.73 -1.40 -33.28
C GLN A 8 -3.44 -1.69 -31.94
N MET A 9 -2.82 -2.36 -31.00
CA MET A 9 -3.41 -2.42 -29.66
C MET A 9 -2.61 -1.53 -28.69
N LYS A 10 -2.88 -0.24 -28.76
CA LYS A 10 -2.38 0.71 -27.74
C LYS A 10 -3.42 0.75 -26.61
N VAL A 11 -3.04 0.32 -25.40
CA VAL A 11 -3.87 0.51 -24.20
C VAL A 11 -4.03 2.02 -23.98
N SER A 12 -5.27 2.48 -23.92
CA SER A 12 -5.56 3.90 -23.70
C SER A 12 -5.71 4.19 -22.22
N PRO A 13 -4.99 5.18 -21.66
CA PRO A 13 -5.08 5.51 -20.25
C PRO A 13 -6.46 6.05 -19.88
N LYS A 14 -7.07 5.47 -18.85
CA LYS A 14 -8.40 5.82 -18.37
C LYS A 14 -8.30 6.72 -17.14
N LYS A 15 -8.71 7.97 -17.26
CA LYS A 15 -8.64 8.97 -16.17
C LYS A 15 -9.38 8.52 -14.91
N TYR A 16 -10.55 7.87 -15.05
CA TYR A 16 -11.33 7.40 -13.91
C TYR A 16 -10.66 6.24 -13.16
N LEU A 17 -9.72 5.52 -13.80
CA LEU A 17 -8.87 4.52 -13.14
C LEU A 17 -7.56 5.12 -12.58
N GLY A 18 -7.32 6.42 -12.77
CA GLY A 18 -6.08 7.06 -12.30
C GLY A 18 -4.81 6.55 -12.98
N GLN A 19 -4.91 6.09 -14.23
CA GLN A 19 -3.82 5.47 -14.98
C GLN A 19 -2.83 6.51 -15.50
N HIS A 20 -1.56 6.30 -15.17
CA HIS A 20 -0.37 6.96 -15.71
C HIS A 20 0.67 5.86 -15.94
N PHE A 21 0.88 5.48 -17.21
CA PHE A 21 1.77 4.38 -17.53
C PHE A 21 3.23 4.83 -17.46
N LEU A 22 4.03 4.13 -16.65
CA LEU A 22 5.48 4.32 -16.64
C LEU A 22 6.02 3.93 -18.02
N VAL A 23 6.90 4.77 -18.59
CA VAL A 23 7.54 4.53 -19.90
C VAL A 23 9.06 4.45 -19.83
N ASP A 24 9.66 4.82 -18.70
CA ASP A 24 11.09 4.78 -18.46
C ASP A 24 11.52 3.40 -17.90
N GLU A 25 12.25 2.63 -18.72
CA GLU A 25 12.75 1.31 -18.32
C GLU A 25 13.77 1.40 -17.17
N SER A 26 14.56 2.48 -17.07
CA SER A 26 15.55 2.63 -15.99
C SER A 26 14.89 2.75 -14.62
N ILE A 27 13.77 3.46 -14.56
CA ILE A 27 12.94 3.54 -13.34
C ILE A 27 12.28 2.19 -13.05
N ALA A 28 11.77 1.49 -14.09
CA ALA A 28 11.20 0.16 -13.93
C ALA A 28 12.22 -0.83 -13.34
N TYR A 29 13.46 -0.84 -13.82
CA TYR A 29 14.53 -1.66 -13.24
C TYR A 29 14.80 -1.30 -11.78
N LYS A 30 14.91 -0.01 -11.43
CA LYS A 30 15.13 0.43 -10.04
C LYS A 30 14.01 -0.05 -9.10
N ILE A 31 12.75 -0.02 -9.56
CA ILE A 31 11.60 -0.51 -8.79
C ILE A 31 11.71 -2.03 -8.57
N VAL A 32 11.99 -2.79 -9.63
CA VAL A 32 12.11 -4.26 -9.52
C VAL A 32 13.36 -4.68 -8.76
N ASP A 33 14.46 -3.93 -8.84
CA ASP A 33 15.68 -4.21 -8.08
C ASP A 33 15.50 -4.00 -6.57
N ALA A 34 14.60 -3.12 -6.17
CA ALA A 34 14.25 -2.93 -4.77
C ALA A 34 13.36 -4.05 -4.22
N PHE A 35 12.83 -4.94 -5.08
CA PHE A 35 11.91 -5.99 -4.69
C PHE A 35 12.63 -7.29 -4.35
N SER A 36 12.27 -7.89 -3.21
CA SER A 36 12.81 -9.16 -2.73
C SER A 36 11.69 -10.18 -2.51
N LEU A 37 11.97 -11.44 -2.78
CA LEU A 37 11.02 -12.55 -2.66
C LEU A 37 11.68 -13.72 -1.93
N GLN A 38 10.96 -14.33 -0.98
CA GLN A 38 11.39 -15.60 -0.38
C GLN A 38 11.09 -16.77 -1.34
N PRO A 39 11.81 -17.91 -1.20
CA PRO A 39 11.71 -19.04 -2.15
C PRO A 39 10.28 -19.54 -2.39
N ASP A 40 9.46 -19.59 -1.35
CA ASP A 40 8.09 -20.16 -1.39
C ASP A 40 7.00 -19.11 -1.63
N GLU A 41 7.37 -17.85 -1.86
CA GLU A 41 6.43 -16.75 -2.10
C GLU A 41 6.13 -16.58 -3.59
N LYS A 42 4.98 -16.00 -3.89
CA LYS A 42 4.63 -15.47 -5.21
C LYS A 42 4.71 -13.94 -5.26
N VAL A 43 4.87 -13.41 -6.47
CA VAL A 43 4.83 -11.97 -6.75
C VAL A 43 3.45 -11.63 -7.26
N LEU A 44 2.85 -10.61 -6.68
CA LEU A 44 1.59 -10.04 -7.14
C LEU A 44 1.84 -8.63 -7.67
N GLU A 45 1.75 -8.44 -8.99
CA GLU A 45 1.78 -7.13 -9.63
C GLU A 45 0.38 -6.55 -9.68
N ILE A 46 0.20 -5.36 -9.06
CA ILE A 46 -1.07 -4.63 -9.08
C ILE A 46 -1.01 -3.55 -10.15
N GLY A 47 -1.94 -3.57 -11.09
CA GLY A 47 -2.04 -2.60 -12.17
C GLY A 47 -0.87 -2.67 -13.15
N PRO A 48 -0.60 -3.82 -13.78
CA PRO A 48 0.50 -3.99 -14.73
C PRO A 48 0.42 -3.05 -15.96
N GLY A 49 -0.77 -2.59 -16.32
CA GLY A 49 -1.00 -1.64 -17.41
C GLY A 49 -0.43 -2.12 -18.73
N THR A 50 0.58 -1.41 -19.26
CA THR A 50 1.28 -1.77 -20.51
C THR A 50 2.38 -2.82 -20.35
N GLY A 51 2.64 -3.25 -19.08
CA GLY A 51 3.57 -4.35 -18.78
C GLY A 51 5.04 -3.98 -18.79
N ILE A 52 5.39 -2.75 -18.40
CA ILE A 52 6.80 -2.35 -18.29
C ILE A 52 7.51 -3.03 -17.12
N LEU A 53 6.88 -3.08 -15.93
CA LEU A 53 7.40 -3.85 -14.79
C LEU A 53 7.24 -5.34 -15.06
N THR A 54 6.09 -5.75 -15.60
CA THR A 54 5.76 -7.15 -15.93
C THR A 54 6.87 -7.84 -16.69
N LYS A 55 7.43 -7.19 -17.75
CA LYS A 55 8.52 -7.75 -18.56
C LYS A 55 9.71 -8.14 -17.68
N ILE A 56 10.18 -7.23 -16.83
CA ILE A 56 11.34 -7.44 -15.96
C ILE A 56 11.01 -8.48 -14.87
N LEU A 57 9.78 -8.42 -14.33
CA LEU A 57 9.32 -9.37 -13.31
C LEU A 57 9.22 -10.80 -13.86
N LEU A 58 8.74 -10.98 -15.10
CA LEU A 58 8.69 -12.29 -15.77
C LEU A 58 10.08 -12.85 -16.03
N ASP A 59 11.04 -12.01 -16.43
CA ASP A 59 12.43 -12.43 -16.63
C ASP A 59 13.07 -12.90 -15.31
N ARG A 60 12.68 -12.30 -14.18
CA ARG A 60 13.25 -12.58 -12.85
C ARG A 60 12.52 -13.69 -12.09
N PHE A 61 11.20 -13.73 -12.14
CA PHE A 61 10.37 -14.58 -11.29
C PHE A 61 9.55 -15.62 -12.07
N GLY A 62 9.40 -15.47 -13.39
CA GLY A 62 8.70 -16.43 -14.25
C GLY A 62 7.28 -16.73 -13.78
N ASP A 63 6.95 -18.01 -13.62
CA ASP A 63 5.61 -18.50 -13.23
C ASP A 63 5.19 -18.12 -11.78
N LYS A 64 6.10 -17.55 -11.00
CA LYS A 64 5.76 -17.01 -9.67
C LYS A 64 5.00 -15.68 -9.74
N LEU A 65 5.05 -14.98 -10.89
CA LEU A 65 4.36 -13.71 -11.07
C LEU A 65 2.87 -13.93 -11.33
N ILE A 66 2.02 -13.24 -10.58
CA ILE A 66 0.58 -13.08 -10.80
C ILE A 66 0.33 -11.60 -11.10
N MET A 67 -0.43 -11.31 -12.14
CA MET A 67 -0.74 -9.95 -12.58
C MET A 67 -2.23 -9.70 -12.42
N ILE A 68 -2.61 -8.62 -11.73
CA ILE A 68 -4.02 -8.25 -11.52
C ILE A 68 -4.27 -6.84 -12.05
N ASP A 69 -5.22 -6.70 -12.94
CA ASP A 69 -5.69 -5.40 -13.42
C ASP A 69 -7.22 -5.41 -13.52
N ILE A 70 -7.85 -4.32 -13.11
CA ILE A 70 -9.30 -4.12 -13.27
C ILE A 70 -9.65 -3.80 -14.71
N ASP A 71 -8.71 -3.27 -15.48
CA ASP A 71 -8.90 -2.87 -16.85
C ASP A 71 -8.82 -4.07 -17.82
N SER A 72 -9.96 -4.40 -18.44
CA SER A 72 -10.05 -5.47 -19.43
C SER A 72 -9.20 -5.22 -20.69
N GLU A 73 -8.96 -3.95 -21.06
CA GLU A 73 -8.11 -3.59 -22.20
C GLU A 73 -6.64 -3.91 -21.88
N SER A 74 -6.17 -3.53 -20.66
CA SER A 74 -4.83 -3.86 -20.17
C SER A 74 -4.61 -5.37 -20.09
N THR A 75 -5.54 -6.13 -19.52
CA THR A 75 -5.42 -7.59 -19.40
C THR A 75 -5.42 -8.28 -20.75
N ALA A 76 -6.29 -7.87 -21.69
CA ALA A 76 -6.31 -8.42 -23.04
C ALA A 76 -5.01 -8.11 -23.82
N TYR A 77 -4.46 -6.91 -23.64
CA TYR A 77 -3.16 -6.53 -24.19
C TYR A 77 -2.04 -7.40 -23.65
N LEU A 78 -1.97 -7.58 -22.32
CA LEU A 78 -0.93 -8.37 -21.66
C LEU A 78 -0.98 -9.84 -22.05
N LYS A 79 -2.18 -10.45 -22.17
CA LYS A 79 -2.35 -11.83 -22.63
C LYS A 79 -1.80 -12.06 -24.04
N LYS A 80 -1.96 -11.09 -24.93
CA LYS A 80 -1.36 -11.13 -26.27
C LYS A 80 0.16 -10.92 -26.23
N LYS A 81 0.64 -10.02 -25.36
CA LYS A 81 2.06 -9.70 -25.24
C LYS A 81 2.86 -10.82 -24.56
N PHE A 82 2.24 -11.51 -23.59
CA PHE A 82 2.85 -12.57 -22.78
C PHE A 82 2.02 -13.87 -22.83
N PRO A 83 1.80 -14.50 -23.99
CA PRO A 83 0.85 -15.60 -24.15
C PRO A 83 1.24 -16.84 -23.31
N LYS A 84 2.52 -17.05 -23.00
CA LYS A 84 2.98 -18.12 -22.11
C LYS A 84 2.39 -17.99 -20.70
N TYR A 85 2.07 -16.78 -20.26
CA TYR A 85 1.62 -16.43 -18.89
C TYR A 85 0.14 -16.03 -18.84
N ASP A 86 -0.66 -16.43 -19.83
CA ASP A 86 -2.09 -16.07 -19.92
C ASP A 86 -2.87 -16.39 -18.65
N GLN A 87 -2.60 -17.53 -18.03
CA GLN A 87 -3.23 -17.98 -16.78
C GLN A 87 -2.82 -17.16 -15.54
N ASN A 88 -1.69 -16.46 -15.61
CA ASN A 88 -1.20 -15.61 -14.53
C ASN A 88 -1.75 -14.18 -14.61
N ILE A 89 -2.47 -13.84 -15.70
CA ILE A 89 -3.06 -12.52 -15.95
C ILE A 89 -4.53 -12.56 -15.57
N ILE A 90 -4.87 -11.95 -14.46
CA ILE A 90 -6.20 -11.97 -13.86
C ILE A 90 -6.87 -10.62 -14.07
N GLN A 91 -8.04 -10.62 -14.69
CA GLN A 91 -8.90 -9.44 -14.70
C GLN A 91 -9.68 -9.41 -13.38
N GLY A 92 -9.45 -8.40 -12.55
CA GLY A 92 -10.10 -8.30 -11.25
C GLY A 92 -9.76 -7.03 -10.49
N ASP A 93 -10.57 -6.75 -9.48
CA ASP A 93 -10.34 -5.65 -8.56
C ASP A 93 -9.58 -6.17 -7.32
N PHE A 94 -8.33 -5.72 -7.17
CA PHE A 94 -7.50 -6.06 -6.02
C PHE A 94 -8.16 -5.72 -4.67
N LEU A 95 -8.95 -4.65 -4.61
CA LEU A 95 -9.58 -4.22 -3.36
C LEU A 95 -10.63 -5.19 -2.83
N SER A 96 -11.27 -5.95 -3.73
CA SER A 96 -12.32 -6.92 -3.38
C SER A 96 -11.87 -8.38 -3.47
N MET A 97 -10.68 -8.64 -4.05
CA MET A 97 -10.19 -9.99 -4.30
C MET A 97 -9.76 -10.70 -3.01
N ASP A 98 -10.09 -11.97 -2.89
CA ASP A 98 -9.58 -12.82 -1.81
C ASP A 98 -8.17 -13.32 -2.17
N LEU A 99 -7.16 -12.81 -1.47
CA LEU A 99 -5.76 -13.18 -1.70
C LEU A 99 -5.46 -14.64 -1.34
N THR A 100 -6.33 -15.31 -0.56
CA THR A 100 -6.15 -16.72 -0.23
C THR A 100 -6.38 -17.64 -1.43
N THR A 101 -7.15 -17.18 -2.41
CA THR A 101 -7.42 -17.94 -3.65
C THR A 101 -6.29 -17.89 -4.66
N LEU A 102 -5.34 -16.95 -4.50
CA LEU A 102 -4.23 -16.75 -5.43
C LEU A 102 -3.05 -17.69 -5.14
N HIS A 103 -2.79 -17.92 -3.87
CA HIS A 103 -1.69 -18.74 -3.40
C HIS A 103 -1.90 -19.10 -1.92
N ASP A 104 -1.58 -20.32 -1.52
CA ASP A 104 -1.68 -20.76 -0.12
C ASP A 104 -0.65 -20.08 0.78
N GLY A 105 0.54 -19.81 0.25
CA GLY A 105 1.66 -19.15 0.95
C GLY A 105 1.57 -17.63 0.95
N ALA A 106 2.66 -17.01 1.37
CA ALA A 106 2.82 -15.56 1.36
C ALA A 106 3.05 -15.00 -0.05
N VAL A 107 2.81 -13.70 -0.19
CA VAL A 107 3.02 -12.98 -1.44
C VAL A 107 3.81 -11.68 -1.19
N GLY A 108 4.67 -11.35 -2.14
CA GLY A 108 5.20 -10.00 -2.26
C GLY A 108 4.39 -9.19 -3.25
N ILE A 109 4.10 -7.92 -2.95
CA ILE A 109 3.31 -7.03 -3.80
C ILE A 109 4.22 -6.00 -4.46
N ILE A 110 4.05 -5.81 -5.77
CA ILE A 110 4.78 -4.77 -6.51
C ILE A 110 3.83 -4.08 -7.49
N GLY A 111 4.08 -2.79 -7.79
CA GLY A 111 3.32 -2.11 -8.84
C GLY A 111 3.50 -0.60 -8.87
N ASN A 112 3.09 -0.02 -10.01
CA ASN A 112 2.77 1.39 -10.14
C ASN A 112 1.29 1.57 -9.75
N PHE A 113 1.03 1.82 -8.46
CA PHE A 113 -0.33 1.79 -7.91
C PHE A 113 -1.19 2.93 -8.48
N PRO A 114 -2.43 2.65 -8.93
CA PRO A 114 -3.34 3.69 -9.37
C PRO A 114 -3.55 4.76 -8.29
N TYR A 115 -3.37 6.04 -8.63
CA TYR A 115 -3.33 7.13 -7.67
C TYR A 115 -4.63 7.32 -6.88
N ASN A 116 -5.76 7.08 -7.53
CA ASN A 116 -7.09 7.25 -6.93
C ASN A 116 -7.41 6.22 -5.84
N ILE A 117 -6.72 5.08 -5.82
CA ILE A 117 -6.97 3.99 -4.85
C ILE A 117 -5.73 3.61 -4.03
N SER A 118 -4.60 4.30 -4.16
CA SER A 118 -3.35 3.91 -3.52
C SER A 118 -3.47 3.76 -2.00
N SER A 119 -4.19 4.65 -1.32
CA SER A 119 -4.45 4.51 0.12
C SER A 119 -5.30 3.28 0.45
N GLN A 120 -6.27 2.93 -0.40
CA GLN A 120 -7.13 1.75 -0.21
C GLN A 120 -6.33 0.46 -0.40
N ILE A 121 -5.37 0.45 -1.34
CA ILE A 121 -4.43 -0.68 -1.52
C ILE A 121 -3.67 -0.94 -0.22
N PHE A 122 -3.13 0.09 0.45
CA PHE A 122 -2.43 -0.10 1.72
C PHE A 122 -3.34 -0.55 2.86
N PHE A 123 -4.60 -0.11 2.91
CA PHE A 123 -5.56 -0.67 3.87
C PHE A 123 -5.83 -2.14 3.58
N ARG A 124 -5.99 -2.51 2.31
CA ARG A 124 -6.19 -3.91 1.91
C ARG A 124 -4.97 -4.79 2.24
N ILE A 125 -3.76 -4.25 2.08
CA ILE A 125 -2.52 -4.90 2.50
C ILE A 125 -2.53 -5.15 4.02
N LEU A 126 -2.92 -4.16 4.83
CA LEU A 126 -3.03 -4.31 6.29
C LEU A 126 -4.03 -5.40 6.69
N GLU A 127 -5.16 -5.50 6.02
CA GLU A 127 -6.16 -6.55 6.25
C GLU A 127 -5.62 -7.95 5.95
N ASN A 128 -4.64 -8.04 5.02
CA ASN A 128 -4.01 -9.29 4.58
C ASN A 128 -2.54 -9.40 5.01
N ARG A 129 -2.13 -8.70 6.06
CA ARG A 129 -0.73 -8.59 6.50
C ARG A 129 -0.04 -9.93 6.80
N ASP A 130 -0.83 -10.94 7.17
CA ASP A 130 -0.31 -12.28 7.45
C ASP A 130 0.09 -13.03 6.18
N LYS A 131 -0.38 -12.57 5.01
CA LYS A 131 -0.01 -13.08 3.69
C LYS A 131 0.94 -12.17 2.93
N VAL A 132 0.96 -10.87 3.22
CA VAL A 132 1.75 -9.90 2.47
C VAL A 132 3.02 -9.56 3.24
N HIS A 133 4.17 -10.07 2.78
CA HIS A 133 5.43 -9.92 3.50
C HIS A 133 6.33 -8.82 2.97
N PHE A 134 6.23 -8.48 1.69
CA PHE A 134 7.10 -7.49 1.07
C PHE A 134 6.34 -6.67 0.03
N ILE A 135 6.53 -5.36 0.05
CA ILE A 135 5.84 -4.47 -0.87
C ILE A 135 6.85 -3.48 -1.48
N VAL A 136 6.81 -3.31 -2.79
CA VAL A 136 7.43 -2.17 -3.48
C VAL A 136 6.36 -1.49 -4.31
N GLY A 137 5.94 -0.31 -3.88
CA GLY A 137 4.85 0.42 -4.51
C GLY A 137 5.24 1.82 -4.92
N MET A 138 4.91 2.20 -6.16
CA MET A 138 4.99 3.58 -6.59
C MET A 138 3.63 4.25 -6.43
N VAL A 139 3.62 5.40 -5.74
CA VAL A 139 2.43 6.18 -5.41
C VAL A 139 2.68 7.67 -5.63
N GLN A 140 1.65 8.51 -5.51
CA GLN A 140 1.86 9.97 -5.47
C GLN A 140 2.81 10.34 -4.34
N LYS A 141 3.73 11.29 -4.58
CA LYS A 141 4.76 11.70 -3.62
C LYS A 141 4.18 12.06 -2.25
N GLU A 142 3.09 12.82 -2.21
CA GLU A 142 2.43 13.19 -0.93
C GLU A 142 1.95 11.97 -0.15
N VAL A 143 1.44 10.94 -0.85
CA VAL A 143 1.00 9.68 -0.22
C VAL A 143 2.20 8.94 0.36
N GLY A 144 3.29 8.84 -0.39
CA GLY A 144 4.51 8.20 0.08
C GLY A 144 5.14 8.93 1.27
N GLU A 145 5.25 10.25 1.20
CA GLU A 145 5.73 11.09 2.31
C GLU A 145 4.86 10.92 3.57
N ARG A 146 3.53 10.74 3.39
CA ARG A 146 2.62 10.48 4.50
C ARG A 146 2.85 9.11 5.11
N ILE A 147 2.96 8.06 4.28
CA ILE A 147 3.13 6.68 4.74
C ILE A 147 4.45 6.51 5.50
N SER A 148 5.55 7.09 5.00
CA SER A 148 6.89 6.99 5.60
C SER A 148 7.17 8.00 6.71
N ALA A 149 6.21 8.90 7.02
CA ALA A 149 6.38 9.92 8.05
C ALA A 149 6.41 9.32 9.45
N GLY A 150 7.31 9.82 10.30
CA GLY A 150 7.35 9.55 11.73
C GLY A 150 6.56 10.55 12.58
N PRO A 151 6.42 10.26 13.89
CA PRO A 151 5.77 11.14 14.86
C PRO A 151 6.36 12.56 14.85
N GLY A 152 5.51 13.57 15.06
CA GLY A 152 5.89 14.99 15.06
C GLY A 152 5.90 15.64 13.67
N SER A 153 5.83 14.87 12.59
CA SER A 153 5.75 15.38 11.23
C SER A 153 4.34 15.86 10.88
N LYS A 154 4.27 16.93 10.05
CA LYS A 154 2.99 17.42 9.51
C LYS A 154 2.30 16.41 8.57
N THR A 155 3.04 15.50 7.97
CA THR A 155 2.52 14.47 7.05
C THR A 155 2.13 13.17 7.77
N TYR A 156 2.60 12.95 9.00
CA TYR A 156 2.26 11.79 9.81
C TYR A 156 0.74 11.64 9.99
N GLY A 157 0.22 10.42 9.77
CA GLY A 157 -1.21 10.20 9.73
C GLY A 157 -1.62 8.75 10.02
N ILE A 158 -2.89 8.44 9.76
CA ILE A 158 -3.47 7.12 10.07
C ILE A 158 -2.66 5.99 9.42
N LEU A 159 -2.36 6.08 8.12
CA LEU A 159 -1.59 5.03 7.42
C LEU A 159 -0.16 4.91 7.94
N SER A 160 0.48 6.03 8.32
CA SER A 160 1.81 6.00 8.94
C SER A 160 1.79 5.12 10.20
N VAL A 161 0.83 5.38 11.11
CA VAL A 161 0.70 4.61 12.37
C VAL A 161 0.38 3.15 12.09
N LEU A 162 -0.70 2.88 11.33
CA LEU A 162 -1.20 1.52 11.15
C LEU A 162 -0.22 0.62 10.40
N LEU A 163 0.48 1.15 9.39
CA LEU A 163 1.48 0.38 8.64
C LEU A 163 2.73 0.13 9.48
N SER A 164 3.21 1.13 10.22
CA SER A 164 4.42 0.99 11.05
C SER A 164 4.25 -0.01 12.21
N VAL A 165 3.02 -0.38 12.59
CA VAL A 165 2.80 -1.50 13.53
C VAL A 165 3.39 -2.80 12.96
N TYR A 166 3.21 -3.05 11.67
CA TYR A 166 3.46 -4.35 11.06
C TYR A 166 4.56 -4.35 10.01
N TYR A 167 5.01 -3.18 9.55
CA TYR A 167 6.01 -3.04 8.49
C TYR A 167 7.10 -2.05 8.86
N GLU A 168 8.33 -2.37 8.49
CA GLU A 168 9.41 -1.41 8.31
C GLU A 168 9.16 -0.69 6.97
N ILE A 169 9.26 0.65 6.96
CA ILE A 169 8.85 1.47 5.81
C ILE A 169 10.01 2.34 5.37
N ASP A 170 10.45 2.17 4.13
CA ASP A 170 11.50 2.96 3.51
C ASP A 170 10.95 3.79 2.34
N TYR A 171 11.26 5.09 2.33
CA TYR A 171 11.07 5.96 1.17
C TYR A 171 12.34 5.85 0.30
N LEU A 172 12.23 5.15 -0.84
CA LEU A 172 13.40 4.84 -1.65
C LEU A 172 13.85 6.02 -2.51
N PHE A 173 12.96 6.53 -3.36
CA PHE A 173 13.26 7.66 -4.25
C PHE A 173 12.00 8.33 -4.80
N THR A 174 12.21 9.56 -5.29
CA THR A 174 11.18 10.33 -6.00
C THR A 174 11.28 10.07 -7.50
N VAL A 175 10.14 10.09 -8.19
CA VAL A 175 10.01 9.90 -9.64
C VAL A 175 9.32 11.11 -10.25
N GLU A 176 9.92 11.69 -11.29
CA GLU A 176 9.42 12.87 -11.95
C GLU A 176 8.29 12.53 -12.96
N PRO A 177 7.37 13.47 -13.25
CA PRO A 177 6.18 13.21 -14.08
C PRO A 177 6.49 12.83 -15.53
N GLU A 178 7.63 13.28 -16.08
CA GLU A 178 8.00 13.15 -17.49
C GLU A 178 8.23 11.69 -17.91
N VAL A 179 8.43 10.79 -16.95
CA VAL A 179 8.64 9.35 -17.22
C VAL A 179 7.33 8.57 -17.35
N PHE A 180 6.19 9.28 -17.40
CA PHE A 180 4.86 8.67 -17.55
C PHE A 180 4.13 9.13 -18.81
N ASP A 181 3.27 8.29 -19.37
CA ASP A 181 2.34 8.62 -20.45
C ASP A 181 0.89 8.25 -20.06
N PRO A 182 -0.02 9.23 -19.88
CA PRO A 182 0.23 10.66 -19.81
C PRO A 182 0.95 11.07 -18.53
N PRO A 183 1.72 12.17 -18.53
CA PRO A 183 2.38 12.63 -17.32
C PRO A 183 1.36 13.08 -16.26
N PRO A 184 1.53 12.68 -14.99
CA PRO A 184 0.72 13.17 -13.88
C PRO A 184 1.05 14.63 -13.56
N LYS A 185 0.15 15.31 -12.85
CA LYS A 185 0.38 16.70 -12.38
C LYS A 185 1.32 16.80 -11.18
N VAL A 186 1.63 15.67 -10.56
CA VAL A 186 2.42 15.58 -9.32
C VAL A 186 3.51 14.54 -9.47
N ARG A 187 4.59 14.69 -8.71
CA ARG A 187 5.64 13.67 -8.59
C ARG A 187 5.12 12.40 -7.94
N SER A 188 5.81 11.32 -8.19
CA SER A 188 5.62 10.03 -7.54
C SER A 188 6.74 9.74 -6.55
N SER A 189 6.53 8.74 -5.74
CA SER A 189 7.56 8.16 -4.87
C SER A 189 7.45 6.65 -4.87
N VAL A 190 8.58 6.00 -4.70
CA VAL A 190 8.66 4.55 -4.53
C VAL A 190 8.92 4.25 -3.07
N LEU A 191 8.08 3.41 -2.50
CA LEU A 191 8.17 2.93 -1.13
C LEU A 191 8.51 1.44 -1.12
N GLN A 192 9.28 1.03 -0.11
CA GLN A 192 9.46 -0.36 0.25
C GLN A 192 8.86 -0.58 1.64
N LEU A 193 8.06 -1.62 1.80
CA LEU A 193 7.56 -2.06 3.09
C LEU A 193 7.93 -3.52 3.29
N LYS A 194 8.54 -3.83 4.44
CA LYS A 194 8.93 -5.18 4.82
C LYS A 194 8.21 -5.58 6.09
N ARG A 195 7.55 -6.73 6.09
CA ARG A 195 6.85 -7.26 7.25
C ARG A 195 7.83 -7.42 8.42
N ASN A 196 7.51 -6.82 9.56
CA ASN A 196 8.27 -6.98 10.79
C ASN A 196 7.78 -8.18 11.61
N ASN A 197 8.34 -8.40 12.80
CA ASN A 197 8.02 -9.55 13.65
C ASN A 197 6.76 -9.37 14.50
N THR A 198 6.01 -8.30 14.34
CA THR A 198 4.79 -8.06 15.12
C THR A 198 3.67 -8.98 14.65
N ILE A 199 3.34 -9.99 15.43
CA ILE A 199 2.25 -10.92 15.15
C ILE A 199 0.92 -10.32 15.63
N LYS A 200 0.90 -9.77 16.87
CA LYS A 200 -0.29 -9.24 17.52
C LYS A 200 0.07 -8.06 18.41
N LEU A 201 -0.81 -7.07 18.46
CA LEU A 201 -0.71 -5.99 19.45
C LEU A 201 -1.07 -6.49 20.86
N PRO A 202 -0.50 -5.88 21.93
CA PRO A 202 -0.87 -6.20 23.31
C PRO A 202 -2.22 -5.60 23.74
N CYS A 203 -3.02 -5.11 22.79
CA CYS A 203 -4.35 -4.55 22.97
C CYS A 203 -5.28 -5.01 21.83
N ASP A 204 -6.58 -4.72 21.91
CA ASP A 204 -7.53 -5.00 20.83
C ASP A 204 -7.21 -4.16 19.59
N GLU A 205 -6.95 -4.83 18.47
CA GLU A 205 -6.52 -4.18 17.22
C GLU A 205 -7.61 -3.32 16.59
N ALA A 206 -8.88 -3.72 16.72
CA ALA A 206 -10.00 -2.95 16.19
C ALA A 206 -10.17 -1.66 17.00
N PHE A 207 -10.02 -1.75 18.31
CA PHE A 207 -10.08 -0.60 19.20
C PHE A 207 -8.86 0.33 19.02
N PHE A 208 -7.66 -0.22 18.90
CA PHE A 208 -6.46 0.55 18.52
C PHE A 208 -6.67 1.35 17.24
N THR A 209 -7.14 0.69 16.18
CA THR A 209 -7.46 1.33 14.90
C THR A 209 -8.49 2.44 15.07
N ARG A 210 -9.50 2.23 15.91
CA ARG A 210 -10.53 3.24 16.22
C ARG A 210 -9.93 4.46 16.93
N ILE A 211 -9.08 4.26 17.92
CA ILE A 211 -8.40 5.35 18.65
C ILE A 211 -7.52 6.16 17.69
N VAL A 212 -6.72 5.50 16.86
CA VAL A 212 -5.88 6.16 15.85
C VAL A 212 -6.76 7.00 14.91
N LYS A 213 -7.82 6.42 14.33
CA LYS A 213 -8.73 7.13 13.42
C LYS A 213 -9.38 8.34 14.08
N LEU A 214 -9.90 8.21 15.31
CA LEU A 214 -10.52 9.33 16.06
C LEU A 214 -9.49 10.43 16.36
N GLY A 215 -8.26 10.07 16.74
CA GLY A 215 -7.18 11.01 17.01
C GLY A 215 -6.86 11.88 15.79
N PHE A 216 -6.69 11.26 14.62
CA PHE A 216 -6.36 11.98 13.39
C PHE A 216 -7.55 12.66 12.70
N GLN A 217 -8.78 12.23 12.94
CA GLN A 217 -9.99 12.88 12.41
C GLN A 217 -10.11 14.34 12.87
N ASN A 218 -9.59 14.64 14.06
CA ASN A 218 -9.55 15.98 14.63
C ASN A 218 -8.10 16.46 14.86
N ARG A 219 -7.25 16.39 13.84
CA ARG A 219 -5.81 16.59 13.90
C ARG A 219 -5.33 17.82 14.70
N ARG A 220 -6.08 18.94 14.66
CA ARG A 220 -5.73 20.18 15.39
C ARG A 220 -6.10 20.15 16.86
N LYS A 221 -6.86 19.15 17.32
CA LYS A 221 -7.31 19.02 18.71
C LYS A 221 -6.38 18.08 19.48
N THR A 222 -6.33 18.26 20.80
CA THR A 222 -5.71 17.29 21.69
C THR A 222 -6.50 15.98 21.70
N LEU A 223 -5.85 14.87 22.06
CA LEU A 223 -6.51 13.56 22.15
C LEU A 223 -7.69 13.58 23.13
N ARG A 224 -7.61 14.36 24.23
CA ARG A 224 -8.73 14.55 25.16
C ARG A 224 -9.99 14.99 24.46
N ASN A 225 -9.87 15.90 23.49
CA ASN A 225 -10.99 16.38 22.71
C ASN A 225 -11.36 15.46 21.54
N ALA A 226 -10.35 14.85 20.91
CA ALA A 226 -10.57 13.94 19.78
C ALA A 226 -11.29 12.66 20.20
N LEU A 227 -10.99 12.14 21.39
CA LEU A 227 -11.57 10.90 21.95
C LEU A 227 -12.80 11.16 22.84
N LYS A 228 -13.35 12.36 22.88
CA LYS A 228 -14.50 12.71 23.73
C LYS A 228 -15.72 11.81 23.52
N SER A 229 -15.95 11.35 22.28
CA SER A 229 -17.05 10.45 21.95
C SER A 229 -16.95 9.04 22.59
N LEU A 230 -15.78 8.69 23.13
CA LEU A 230 -15.60 7.44 23.84
C LEU A 230 -16.04 7.47 25.29
N ASN A 231 -16.44 8.65 25.83
CA ASN A 231 -16.85 8.84 27.22
C ASN A 231 -15.84 8.21 28.23
N LEU A 232 -14.56 8.50 28.02
CA LEU A 232 -13.46 7.92 28.80
C LEU A 232 -13.65 8.17 30.31
N PRO A 233 -13.33 7.17 31.18
CA PRO A 233 -13.32 7.32 32.63
C PRO A 233 -12.43 8.46 33.09
N GLU A 234 -12.71 9.00 34.30
CA GLU A 234 -12.00 10.18 34.80
C GLU A 234 -10.50 9.92 34.97
N GLU A 235 -10.12 8.74 35.43
CA GLU A 235 -8.71 8.33 35.60
C GLU A 235 -7.95 8.35 34.27
N ILE A 236 -8.56 7.90 33.16
CA ILE A 236 -7.99 8.00 31.82
C ILE A 236 -7.89 9.44 31.38
N ARG A 237 -8.96 10.25 31.60
CA ARG A 237 -8.96 11.66 31.21
C ARG A 237 -7.88 12.51 31.88
N LYS A 238 -7.34 12.08 33.01
CA LYS A 238 -6.24 12.75 33.73
C LYS A 238 -4.86 12.43 33.15
N LEU A 239 -4.72 11.44 32.27
CA LEU A 239 -3.42 11.08 31.68
C LEU A 239 -2.85 12.24 30.85
N ASP A 240 -1.58 12.55 31.04
CA ASP A 240 -0.87 13.63 30.36
C ASP A 240 -0.85 13.44 28.84
N ILE A 241 -0.77 12.18 28.38
CA ILE A 241 -0.77 11.82 26.97
C ILE A 241 -2.01 12.35 26.24
N LEU A 242 -3.15 12.48 26.91
CA LEU A 242 -4.36 13.06 26.33
C LEU A 242 -4.29 14.58 26.10
N GLY A 243 -3.28 15.23 26.65
CA GLY A 243 -2.94 16.62 26.34
C GLY A 243 -2.20 16.79 25.02
N LYS A 244 -1.59 15.73 24.48
CA LYS A 244 -0.90 15.71 23.18
C LYS A 244 -1.90 15.66 22.03
N ARG A 245 -1.42 16.01 20.81
CA ARG A 245 -2.15 15.77 19.54
C ARG A 245 -1.76 14.41 18.99
N ALA A 246 -2.63 13.79 18.19
CA ALA A 246 -2.39 12.49 17.57
C ALA A 246 -1.06 12.41 16.81
N GLU A 247 -0.67 13.48 16.10
CA GLU A 247 0.57 13.54 15.33
C GLU A 247 1.85 13.49 16.19
N GLN A 248 1.75 13.68 17.50
CA GLN A 248 2.88 13.66 18.43
C GLN A 248 3.13 12.27 19.03
N LEU A 249 2.21 11.32 18.82
CA LEU A 249 2.27 9.99 19.41
C LEU A 249 2.98 9.00 18.49
N SER A 250 3.84 8.19 19.07
CA SER A 250 4.40 7.00 18.42
C SER A 250 3.37 5.85 18.37
N VAL A 251 3.71 4.77 17.67
CA VAL A 251 2.91 3.53 17.67
C VAL A 251 2.80 2.97 19.09
N GLU A 252 3.89 2.99 19.85
CA GLU A 252 3.97 2.53 21.22
C GLU A 252 3.07 3.37 22.13
N ASP A 253 3.09 4.70 21.98
CA ASP A 253 2.21 5.61 22.73
C ASP A 253 0.73 5.29 22.49
N PHE A 254 0.33 5.06 21.23
CA PHE A 254 -1.04 4.67 20.87
C PHE A 254 -1.42 3.30 21.43
N THR A 255 -0.50 2.34 21.38
CA THR A 255 -0.70 0.98 21.89
C THR A 255 -0.88 0.99 23.41
N GLU A 256 -0.02 1.71 24.13
CA GLU A 256 -0.10 1.85 25.59
C GLU A 256 -1.40 2.56 26.02
N LEU A 257 -1.76 3.65 25.33
CA LEU A 257 -3.01 4.36 25.59
C LEU A 257 -4.22 3.46 25.40
N THR A 258 -4.24 2.68 24.29
CA THR A 258 -5.32 1.73 24.00
C THR A 258 -5.45 0.69 25.11
N GLY A 259 -4.35 0.06 25.52
CA GLY A 259 -4.35 -0.95 26.59
C GLY A 259 -4.81 -0.38 27.93
N LYS A 260 -4.41 0.86 28.29
CA LYS A 260 -4.90 1.53 29.50
C LYS A 260 -6.40 1.77 29.47
N ILE A 261 -6.96 2.20 28.34
CA ILE A 261 -8.40 2.43 28.22
C ILE A 261 -9.16 1.09 28.36
N GLU A 262 -8.69 0.03 27.70
CA GLU A 262 -9.31 -1.30 27.78
C GLU A 262 -9.31 -1.86 29.20
N SER A 263 -8.20 -1.72 29.92
CA SER A 263 -8.09 -2.27 31.28
C SER A 263 -9.13 -1.69 32.23
N VAL A 264 -9.45 -0.40 32.07
CA VAL A 264 -10.46 0.29 32.89
C VAL A 264 -11.89 -0.08 32.49
N TRP A 265 -12.15 -0.38 31.22
CA TRP A 265 -13.50 -0.80 30.78
C TRP A 265 -13.83 -2.26 31.07
N LYS A 266 -12.82 -3.11 31.29
CA LYS A 266 -13.00 -4.53 31.63
C LYS A 266 -13.20 -4.77 33.13
N ASN A 267 -12.90 -3.76 33.97
CA ASN A 267 -13.17 -3.75 35.41
C ASN A 267 -14.49 -3.04 35.70
#